data_0d7bae15d1026f6cd7c61f8b49163c5e
#
_entry.id   0d7bae15d1026f6cd7c61f8b49163c5e
#
_cell.length_a   1.000
_cell.length_b   1.000
_cell.length_c   1.000
_cell.angle_alpha   90.00
_cell.angle_beta   90.00
_cell.angle_gamma   90.00
#
_symmetry.space_group_name_H-M   'P 1'
#
loop_
_entity.id
_entity.type
_entity.pdbx_description
1 polymer ?
#
loop_
_entity_poly.entity_id
_entity_poly.type
_entity_poly.pdbx_seq_one_letter_code
_entity_poly.pdbx_strand_id
1 'polypeptide(L)'
;MSDNQSTNTSYSYQMALKRISPFSSLPEQMLELLAARVDRQVYPANSFIFHDGESSKDQLFIIISGLAEISVKNSKGESLVLDYRGIDSFFGETVILSKKSYVATVKAVTELECLVIKSQDIEFLIENNGVFAIQFSQMVADHFYALINKIPIDEGVMHSI
;
A
#
# COMPACT_ATOMS: atom_id res chain seq x y z
N MET A 1 16.70 -2.90 -29.80
CA MET A 1 16.06 -1.63 -29.42
C MET A 1 15.08 -1.75 -28.22
N SER A 2 14.64 -2.94 -27.86
CA SER A 2 13.74 -3.19 -26.69
C SER A 2 14.43 -3.08 -25.34
N ASP A 3 15.74 -3.36 -25.26
CA ASP A 3 16.45 -3.39 -23.98
C ASP A 3 16.64 -2.03 -23.31
N ASN A 4 16.67 -0.96 -24.09
CA ASN A 4 16.91 0.38 -23.57
C ASN A 4 15.68 1.01 -22.91
N GLN A 5 14.47 0.62 -23.33
CA GLN A 5 13.23 1.09 -22.71
C GLN A 5 12.92 0.39 -21.38
N SER A 6 13.16 -0.91 -21.31
CA SER A 6 12.95 -1.68 -20.07
C SER A 6 13.93 -1.27 -18.97
N THR A 7 15.19 -1.02 -19.32
CA THR A 7 16.20 -0.56 -18.37
C THR A 7 15.87 0.84 -17.81
N ASN A 8 15.37 1.73 -18.66
CA ASN A 8 15.00 3.10 -18.23
C ASN A 8 13.75 3.09 -17.32
N THR A 9 12.78 2.22 -17.62
CA THR A 9 11.57 2.06 -16.81
C THR A 9 11.89 1.49 -15.43
N SER A 10 12.70 0.43 -15.36
CA SER A 10 13.15 -0.16 -14.10
C SER A 10 13.92 0.84 -13.23
N TYR A 11 14.77 1.65 -13.83
CA TYR A 11 15.49 2.70 -13.13
C TYR A 11 14.54 3.77 -12.56
N SER A 12 13.53 4.16 -13.32
CA SER A 12 12.50 5.10 -12.87
C SER A 12 11.73 4.55 -11.66
N TYR A 13 11.38 3.28 -11.65
CA TYR A 13 10.72 2.61 -10.52
C TYR A 13 11.64 2.52 -9.30
N GLN A 14 12.91 2.21 -9.52
CA GLN A 14 13.92 2.20 -8.46
C GLN A 14 14.03 3.56 -7.77
N MET A 15 14.05 4.64 -8.53
CA MET A 15 14.10 6.00 -8.00
C MET A 15 12.83 6.37 -7.23
N ALA A 16 11.66 5.92 -7.70
CA ALA A 16 10.40 6.12 -6.99
C ALA A 16 10.39 5.39 -5.64
N LEU A 17 10.82 4.14 -5.60
CA LEU A 17 10.90 3.33 -4.38
C LEU A 17 11.90 3.92 -3.37
N LYS A 18 13.01 4.45 -3.85
CA LYS A 18 14.08 5.03 -3.01
C LYS A 18 13.62 6.23 -2.19
N ARG A 19 12.53 6.90 -2.60
CA ARG A 19 11.97 8.05 -1.86
C ARG A 19 11.07 7.62 -0.70
N ILE A 20 10.70 6.34 -0.61
CA ILE A 20 9.65 5.87 0.29
C ILE A 20 10.25 4.94 1.34
N SER A 21 10.15 5.33 2.62
CA SER A 21 10.44 4.40 3.71
C SER A 21 9.37 3.27 3.74
N PRO A 22 9.73 2.02 3.95
CA PRO A 22 11.04 1.47 4.32
C PRO A 22 11.96 1.12 3.14
N PHE A 23 11.51 1.31 1.89
CA PHE A 23 12.29 0.94 0.69
C PHE A 23 13.58 1.75 0.55
N SER A 24 13.57 3.00 1.03
CA SER A 24 14.75 3.87 1.03
C SER A 24 15.94 3.31 1.81
N SER A 25 15.71 2.39 2.75
CA SER A 25 16.77 1.74 3.54
C SER A 25 17.39 0.51 2.88
N LEU A 26 16.82 0.04 1.76
CA LEU A 26 17.31 -1.14 1.07
C LEU A 26 18.66 -0.87 0.38
N PRO A 27 19.59 -1.86 0.39
CA PRO A 27 20.77 -1.80 -0.44
C PRO A 27 20.42 -1.64 -1.92
N GLU A 28 21.26 -0.93 -2.67
CA GLU A 28 21.02 -0.64 -4.10
C GLU A 28 20.71 -1.90 -4.92
N GLN A 29 21.40 -3.02 -4.67
CA GLN A 29 21.16 -4.27 -5.38
C GLN A 29 19.77 -4.85 -5.10
N MET A 30 19.30 -4.80 -3.87
CA MET A 30 17.95 -5.25 -3.50
C MET A 30 16.88 -4.35 -4.12
N LEU A 31 17.12 -3.05 -4.13
CA LEU A 31 16.22 -2.06 -4.72
C LEU A 31 16.08 -2.27 -6.24
N GLU A 32 17.20 -2.53 -6.91
CA GLU A 32 17.24 -2.83 -8.35
C GLU A 32 16.46 -4.11 -8.68
N LEU A 33 16.67 -5.17 -7.91
CA LEU A 33 15.94 -6.43 -8.07
C LEU A 33 14.44 -6.26 -7.86
N LEU A 34 14.05 -5.51 -6.84
CA LEU A 34 12.65 -5.22 -6.55
C LEU A 34 12.01 -4.41 -7.69
N ALA A 35 12.68 -3.37 -8.15
CA ALA A 35 12.19 -2.51 -9.23
C ALA A 35 11.94 -3.28 -10.55
N ALA A 36 12.70 -4.34 -10.80
CA ALA A 36 12.51 -5.21 -11.96
C ALA A 36 11.27 -6.12 -11.83
N ARG A 37 10.72 -6.27 -10.65
CA ARG A 37 9.60 -7.18 -10.35
C ARG A 37 8.26 -6.48 -10.12
N VAL A 38 8.26 -5.16 -9.96
CA VAL A 38 7.02 -4.41 -9.73
C VAL A 38 6.23 -4.26 -11.03
N ASP A 39 4.91 -4.25 -10.90
CA ASP A 39 3.99 -3.95 -11.99
C ASP A 39 3.45 -2.53 -11.84
N ARG A 40 3.21 -1.88 -12.98
CA ARG A 40 2.56 -0.57 -13.01
C ARG A 40 1.07 -0.77 -13.31
N GLN A 41 0.21 -0.20 -12.48
CA GLN A 41 -1.24 -0.22 -12.63
C GLN A 41 -1.79 1.20 -12.64
N VAL A 42 -2.75 1.47 -13.51
CA VAL A 42 -3.46 2.75 -13.60
C VAL A 42 -4.95 2.50 -13.36
N TYR A 43 -5.52 3.26 -12.45
CA TYR A 43 -6.93 3.18 -12.08
C TYR A 43 -7.62 4.48 -12.48
N PRO A 44 -8.76 4.42 -13.20
CA PRO A 44 -9.53 5.62 -13.53
C PRO A 44 -10.03 6.33 -12.29
N ALA A 45 -10.23 7.64 -12.38
CA ALA A 45 -10.89 8.40 -11.34
C ALA A 45 -12.24 7.77 -10.97
N ASN A 46 -12.56 7.75 -9.69
CA ASN A 46 -13.79 7.18 -9.11
C ASN A 46 -13.89 5.65 -9.16
N SER A 47 -12.88 4.93 -9.65
CA SER A 47 -12.85 3.47 -9.57
C SER A 47 -12.40 2.98 -8.18
N PHE A 48 -12.87 1.79 -7.81
CA PHE A 48 -12.47 1.14 -6.56
C PHE A 48 -11.33 0.16 -6.82
N ILE A 49 -10.30 0.21 -5.99
CA ILE A 49 -9.18 -0.73 -6.07
C ILE A 49 -9.56 -2.02 -5.33
N PHE A 50 -10.14 -1.89 -4.15
CA PHE A 50 -10.74 -2.99 -3.41
C PHE A 50 -11.76 -2.44 -2.39
N HIS A 51 -12.63 -3.32 -1.90
CA HIS A 51 -13.63 -3.02 -0.90
C HIS A 51 -13.32 -3.70 0.44
N ASP A 52 -13.77 -3.06 1.52
CA ASP A 52 -13.80 -3.66 2.86
C ASP A 52 -14.45 -5.05 2.82
N GLY A 53 -13.82 -6.02 3.44
CA GLY A 53 -14.26 -7.40 3.49
C GLY A 53 -13.86 -8.26 2.29
N GLU A 54 -13.36 -7.70 1.20
CA GLU A 54 -12.80 -8.49 0.10
C GLU A 54 -11.56 -9.26 0.55
N SER A 55 -11.35 -10.43 -0.05
CA SER A 55 -10.14 -11.21 0.14
C SER A 55 -8.92 -10.43 -0.34
N SER A 56 -7.80 -10.60 0.36
CA SER A 56 -6.55 -9.96 0.00
C SER A 56 -6.16 -10.26 -1.45
N LYS A 57 -5.69 -9.24 -2.16
CA LYS A 57 -5.04 -9.37 -3.48
C LYS A 57 -3.57 -9.78 -3.36
N ASP A 58 -3.06 -9.92 -2.14
CA ASP A 58 -1.66 -10.24 -1.84
C ASP A 58 -0.67 -9.28 -2.50
N GLN A 59 -0.99 -7.98 -2.44
CA GLN A 59 -0.22 -6.92 -3.08
C GLN A 59 -0.13 -5.69 -2.20
N LEU A 60 1.00 -4.99 -2.30
CA LEU A 60 1.19 -3.65 -1.79
C LEU A 60 1.10 -2.66 -2.95
N PHE A 61 0.37 -1.57 -2.76
CA PHE A 61 0.15 -0.53 -3.77
C PHE A 61 0.90 0.74 -3.36
N ILE A 62 1.89 1.12 -4.14
CA ILE A 62 2.68 2.34 -3.92
C ILE A 62 2.21 3.40 -4.89
N ILE A 63 1.76 4.55 -4.39
CA ILE A 63 1.21 5.63 -5.21
C ILE A 63 2.35 6.45 -5.80
N ILE A 64 2.41 6.51 -7.13
CA ILE A 64 3.37 7.35 -7.85
C ILE A 64 2.70 8.55 -8.52
N SER A 65 1.38 8.57 -8.64
CA SER A 65 0.60 9.71 -9.12
C SER A 65 -0.86 9.56 -8.70
N GLY A 66 -1.51 10.67 -8.39
CA GLY A 66 -2.93 10.71 -8.05
C GLY A 66 -3.21 10.64 -6.55
N LEU A 67 -4.49 10.47 -6.21
CA LEU A 67 -5.00 10.48 -4.85
C LEU A 67 -5.95 9.32 -4.62
N ALA A 68 -5.75 8.59 -3.54
CA ALA A 68 -6.61 7.51 -3.07
C ALA A 68 -7.36 7.92 -1.80
N GLU A 69 -8.62 7.50 -1.70
CA GLU A 69 -9.48 7.69 -0.53
C GLU A 69 -9.61 6.37 0.21
N ILE A 70 -9.34 6.40 1.51
CA ILE A 70 -9.49 5.27 2.42
C ILE A 70 -10.76 5.48 3.22
N SER A 71 -11.70 4.53 3.17
CA SER A 71 -12.97 4.62 3.89
C SER A 71 -13.37 3.30 4.53
N VAL A 72 -14.22 3.40 5.54
CA VAL A 72 -14.87 2.25 6.18
C VAL A 72 -16.37 2.51 6.24
N LYS A 73 -17.16 1.46 6.44
CA LYS A 73 -18.59 1.59 6.73
C LYS A 73 -18.82 1.51 8.23
N ASN A 74 -19.68 2.39 8.75
CA ASN A 74 -20.14 2.31 10.13
C ASN A 74 -21.20 1.21 10.28
N SER A 75 -21.72 1.01 11.50
CA SER A 75 -22.75 0.02 11.80
C SER A 75 -24.07 0.25 11.06
N LYS A 76 -24.31 1.48 10.57
CA LYS A 76 -25.50 1.85 9.79
C LYS A 76 -25.29 1.68 8.28
N GLY A 77 -24.11 1.22 7.84
CA GLY A 77 -23.77 1.08 6.43
C GLY A 77 -23.36 2.39 5.75
N GLU A 78 -23.18 3.47 6.49
CA GLU A 78 -22.72 4.76 5.98
C GLU A 78 -21.19 4.75 5.80
N SER A 79 -20.72 5.31 4.70
CA SER A 79 -19.28 5.44 4.42
C SER A 79 -18.66 6.56 5.25
N LEU A 80 -17.57 6.24 5.92
CA LEU A 80 -16.75 7.20 6.67
C LEU A 80 -15.36 7.27 6.04
N VAL A 81 -14.98 8.44 5.53
CA VAL A 81 -13.64 8.67 5.01
C VAL A 81 -12.67 8.80 6.17
N LEU A 82 -11.64 7.96 6.21
CA LEU A 82 -10.64 7.95 7.27
C LEU A 82 -9.37 8.68 6.86
N ASP A 83 -9.00 8.62 5.57
CA ASP A 83 -7.73 9.15 5.11
C ASP A 83 -7.73 9.37 3.60
N TYR A 84 -6.83 10.25 3.16
CA TYR A 84 -6.44 10.40 1.76
C TYR A 84 -4.95 10.13 1.65
N ARG A 85 -4.55 9.34 0.67
CA ARG A 85 -3.14 9.00 0.42
C ARG A 85 -2.76 9.40 -0.99
N GLY A 86 -1.67 10.15 -1.10
CA GLY A 86 -1.16 10.66 -2.37
C GLY A 86 0.21 10.09 -2.72
N ILE A 87 0.92 10.80 -3.58
CA ILE A 87 2.26 10.44 -4.05
C ILE A 87 3.20 10.14 -2.87
N ASP A 88 4.07 9.16 -3.05
CA ASP A 88 5.03 8.65 -2.06
C ASP A 88 4.39 7.99 -0.83
N SER A 89 3.09 7.72 -0.88
CA SER A 89 2.37 6.90 0.10
C SER A 89 2.03 5.53 -0.47
N PHE A 90 1.49 4.65 0.36
CA PHE A 90 1.08 3.30 -0.06
C PHE A 90 -0.16 2.84 0.70
N PHE A 91 -0.81 1.80 0.20
CA PHE A 91 -1.95 1.15 0.84
C PHE A 91 -1.95 -0.35 0.56
N GLY A 92 -2.78 -1.10 1.29
CA GLY A 92 -2.86 -2.55 1.20
C GLY A 92 -1.86 -3.28 2.11
N GLU A 93 -1.16 -2.56 2.97
CA GLU A 93 -0.09 -3.09 3.84
C GLU A 93 -0.60 -4.00 4.97
N THR A 94 -1.78 -3.72 5.52
CA THR A 94 -2.30 -4.46 6.67
C THR A 94 -2.52 -5.94 6.37
N VAL A 95 -2.96 -6.27 5.15
CA VAL A 95 -3.25 -7.65 4.74
C VAL A 95 -2.00 -8.46 4.42
N ILE A 96 -0.87 -7.83 4.15
CA ILE A 96 0.40 -8.52 3.86
C ILE A 96 0.89 -9.27 5.08
N LEU A 97 0.84 -8.65 6.26
CA LEU A 97 1.24 -9.29 7.51
C LEU A 97 0.12 -10.13 8.13
N SER A 98 -1.11 -9.62 8.13
CA SER A 98 -2.24 -10.29 8.79
C SER A 98 -2.79 -11.49 8.03
N LYS A 99 -2.63 -11.53 6.70
CA LYS A 99 -3.20 -12.55 5.81
C LYS A 99 -4.73 -12.62 5.85
N LYS A 100 -5.37 -11.56 6.31
CA LYS A 100 -6.84 -11.45 6.44
C LYS A 100 -7.42 -10.61 5.31
N SER A 101 -8.75 -10.52 5.27
CA SER A 101 -9.47 -9.64 4.34
C SER A 101 -9.16 -8.16 4.59
N TYR A 102 -9.42 -7.33 3.58
CA TYR A 102 -9.26 -5.89 3.71
C TYR A 102 -10.19 -5.30 4.76
N VAL A 103 -9.68 -4.38 5.57
CA VAL A 103 -10.41 -3.70 6.66
C VAL A 103 -10.96 -2.34 6.23
N ALA A 104 -10.64 -1.90 5.03
CA ALA A 104 -11.07 -0.62 4.49
C ALA A 104 -11.30 -0.72 2.99
N THR A 105 -12.05 0.23 2.45
CA THR A 105 -12.27 0.42 1.02
C THR A 105 -11.31 1.47 0.49
N VAL A 106 -10.70 1.22 -0.66
CA VAL A 106 -9.81 2.17 -1.34
C VAL A 106 -10.40 2.53 -2.70
N LYS A 107 -10.57 3.84 -2.92
CA LYS A 107 -11.12 4.41 -4.14
C LYS A 107 -10.13 5.43 -4.72
N ALA A 108 -9.97 5.43 -6.04
CA ALA A 108 -9.24 6.45 -6.75
C ALA A 108 -10.09 7.74 -6.82
N VAL A 109 -9.62 8.81 -6.19
CA VAL A 109 -10.30 10.13 -6.27
C VAL A 109 -10.03 10.78 -7.62
N THR A 110 -8.77 10.79 -8.02
CA THR A 110 -8.31 11.16 -9.36
C THR A 110 -7.82 9.91 -10.08
N GLU A 111 -7.41 10.01 -11.34
CA GLU A 111 -6.65 8.93 -11.95
C GLU A 111 -5.46 8.59 -11.02
N LEU A 112 -5.31 7.32 -10.71
CA LEU A 112 -4.36 6.82 -9.74
C LEU A 112 -3.38 5.87 -10.43
N GLU A 113 -2.10 6.17 -10.29
CA GLU A 113 -1.03 5.33 -10.81
C GLU A 113 -0.24 4.73 -9.67
N CYS A 114 -0.13 3.40 -9.65
CA CYS A 114 0.54 2.66 -8.60
C CYS A 114 1.63 1.75 -9.15
N LEU A 115 2.70 1.59 -8.38
CA LEU A 115 3.58 0.43 -8.47
C LEU A 115 3.03 -0.64 -7.53
N VAL A 116 2.86 -1.84 -8.05
CA VAL A 116 2.26 -2.95 -7.32
C VAL A 116 3.34 -3.98 -7.03
N ILE A 117 3.52 -4.28 -5.75
CA ILE A 117 4.51 -5.25 -5.26
C ILE A 117 3.77 -6.46 -4.71
N LYS A 118 4.13 -7.65 -5.17
CA LYS A 118 3.55 -8.90 -4.65
C LYS A 118 3.95 -9.11 -3.19
N SER A 119 3.05 -9.65 -2.39
CA SER A 119 3.31 -9.93 -0.98
C SER A 119 4.53 -10.83 -0.77
N GLN A 120 4.73 -11.80 -1.65
CA GLN A 120 5.91 -12.69 -1.59
C GLN A 120 7.24 -11.94 -1.70
N ASP A 121 7.29 -10.85 -2.48
CA ASP A 121 8.49 -10.01 -2.59
C ASP A 121 8.72 -9.18 -1.32
N ILE A 122 7.65 -8.68 -0.71
CA ILE A 122 7.72 -8.01 0.60
C ILE A 122 8.19 -8.99 1.69
N GLU A 123 7.63 -10.20 1.71
CA GLU A 123 8.02 -11.24 2.66
C GLU A 123 9.49 -11.62 2.52
N PHE A 124 9.99 -11.73 1.30
CA PHE A 124 11.41 -11.96 1.03
C PHE A 124 12.29 -10.85 1.63
N LEU A 125 11.89 -9.58 1.45
CA LEU A 125 12.62 -8.43 2.03
C LEU A 125 12.60 -8.47 3.56
N ILE A 126 11.46 -8.79 4.16
CA ILE A 126 11.31 -8.92 5.61
C ILE A 126 12.23 -10.01 6.15
N GLU A 127 12.28 -11.16 5.50
CA GLU A 127 13.11 -12.30 5.92
C GLU A 127 14.61 -12.06 5.76
N ASN A 128 15.01 -11.22 4.80
CA ASN A 128 16.41 -11.02 4.44
C ASN A 128 16.99 -9.66 4.83
N ASN A 129 16.20 -8.77 5.41
CA ASN A 129 16.66 -7.44 5.83
C ASN A 129 15.92 -7.01 7.10
N GLY A 130 16.63 -7.08 8.25
CA GLY A 130 16.04 -6.76 9.56
C GLY A 130 15.64 -5.29 9.70
N VAL A 131 16.39 -4.36 9.10
CA VAL A 131 16.05 -2.94 9.13
C VAL A 131 14.76 -2.69 8.35
N PHE A 132 14.63 -3.25 7.17
CA PHE A 132 13.39 -3.19 6.38
C PHE A 132 12.21 -3.78 7.17
N ALA A 133 12.39 -4.95 7.76
CA ALA A 133 11.35 -5.64 8.52
C ALA A 133 10.80 -4.78 9.67
N ILE A 134 11.69 -4.16 10.45
CA ILE A 134 11.31 -3.30 11.58
C ILE A 134 10.58 -2.05 11.08
N GLN A 135 11.13 -1.37 10.09
CA GLN A 135 10.54 -0.15 9.53
C GLN A 135 9.18 -0.41 8.87
N PHE A 136 9.05 -1.50 8.12
CA PHE A 136 7.78 -1.90 7.52
C PHE A 136 6.72 -2.19 8.59
N SER A 137 7.09 -2.92 9.63
CA SER A 137 6.19 -3.23 10.75
C SER A 137 5.74 -1.97 11.50
N GLN A 138 6.66 -1.04 11.73
CA GLN A 138 6.34 0.26 12.35
C GLN A 138 5.35 1.06 11.50
N MET A 139 5.56 1.10 10.20
CA MET A 139 4.66 1.84 9.30
C MET A 139 3.27 1.21 9.22
N VAL A 140 3.18 -0.12 9.21
CA VAL A 140 1.88 -0.82 9.28
C VAL A 140 1.16 -0.48 10.57
N ALA A 141 1.87 -0.51 11.70
CA ALA A 141 1.32 -0.17 13.01
C ALA A 141 0.86 1.30 13.06
N ASP A 142 1.66 2.22 12.54
CA ASP A 142 1.33 3.65 12.51
C ASP A 142 0.09 3.94 11.66
N HIS A 143 -0.02 3.33 10.50
CA HIS A 143 -1.19 3.45 9.63
C HIS A 143 -2.46 2.92 10.32
N PHE A 144 -2.36 1.75 10.92
CA PHE A 144 -3.48 1.15 11.65
C PHE A 144 -3.90 2.02 12.83
N TYR A 145 -2.95 2.50 13.62
CA TYR A 145 -3.22 3.39 14.77
C TYR A 145 -3.89 4.70 14.33
N ALA A 146 -3.43 5.31 13.25
CA ALA A 146 -4.03 6.52 12.68
C ALA A 146 -5.48 6.30 12.24
N LEU A 147 -5.78 5.14 11.65
CA LEU A 147 -7.16 4.78 11.25
C LEU A 147 -8.06 4.59 12.45
N ILE A 148 -7.60 3.87 13.49
CA ILE A 148 -8.38 3.66 14.73
C ILE A 148 -8.74 4.99 15.39
N ASN A 149 -7.82 5.93 15.46
CA ASN A 149 -8.06 7.23 16.10
C ASN A 149 -9.07 8.09 15.35
N LYS A 150 -9.33 7.82 14.08
CA LYS A 150 -10.31 8.55 13.26
C LYS A 150 -11.72 7.94 13.32
N ILE A 151 -11.83 6.67 13.76
CA ILE A 151 -13.13 6.02 13.87
C ILE A 151 -13.84 6.56 15.14
N PRO A 152 -15.08 7.10 15.01
CA PRO A 152 -15.85 7.50 16.19
C PRO A 152 -16.05 6.30 17.11
N ILE A 153 -15.90 6.52 18.42
CA ILE A 153 -16.17 5.50 19.43
C ILE A 153 -17.66 5.23 19.45
N ASP A 154 -18.10 4.21 18.73
CA ASP A 154 -19.40 3.59 18.90
C ASP A 154 -19.18 2.36 19.82
N GLU A 155 -20.03 2.17 20.82
CA GLU A 155 -19.89 1.07 21.79
C GLU A 155 -19.78 -0.31 21.11
N GLY A 156 -20.35 -0.45 19.90
CA GLY A 156 -20.23 -1.66 19.09
C GLY A 156 -18.83 -1.92 18.51
N VAL A 157 -18.00 -0.90 18.33
CA VAL A 157 -16.65 -1.03 17.78
C VAL A 157 -15.63 -1.40 18.86
N MET A 158 -15.83 -0.97 20.09
CA MET A 158 -14.95 -1.25 21.21
C MET A 158 -14.88 -2.74 21.58
N HIS A 159 -15.91 -3.52 21.25
CA HIS A 159 -15.94 -4.97 21.50
C HIS A 159 -15.24 -5.81 20.43
N SER A 160 -14.79 -5.20 19.33
CA SER A 160 -14.11 -5.88 18.21
C SER A 160 -12.58 -5.79 18.28
N ILE A 161 -12.07 -5.03 19.20
CA ILE A 161 -10.64 -4.82 19.46
C ILE A 161 -10.25 -5.56 20.72
#